data_2f9b89eaeeb1c974622673c53299bfed
#
_entry.id   2f9b89eaeeb1c974622673c53299bfed
#
_cell.length_a   1.000
_cell.length_b   1.000
_cell.length_c   1.000
_cell.angle_alpha   90.00
_cell.angle_beta   90.00
_cell.angle_gamma   90.00
#
_symmetry.space_group_name_H-M   'P 1'
#
loop_
_entity.id
_entity.type
_entity.pdbx_description
1 polymer ?
#
loop_
_entity_poly.entity_id
_entity_poly.type
_entity_poly.pdbx_seq_one_letter_code
_entity_poly.pdbx_strand_id
1 'polypeptide(L)'
;MADFFSVQDISLCLGGRQILDHVSFSVDTPGRVIGLLGPNGGGKTTLLRAICGELPHDGHVFLEGAELAGLRSKELARRVSYIPQLSGISISMSAIDVVLMGFYPKLKLLSQPSADMRAAALRALEQVGMAGLADRDYLTLSGGEKQLVILARTLVEDTKLLLFDEPDSSLDLGNKYRMVRMIMEL
;
A
#
# COMPACT_ATOMS: atom_id res chain seq x y z
N MET A 1 12.34 3.54 -24.64
CA MET A 1 12.44 4.12 -23.28
C MET A 1 12.15 2.98 -22.33
N ALA A 2 12.83 2.86 -21.22
CA ALA A 2 12.48 1.83 -20.24
C ALA A 2 11.14 2.22 -19.58
N ASP A 3 10.26 1.23 -19.36
CA ASP A 3 8.98 1.43 -18.68
C ASP A 3 9.21 1.91 -17.25
N PHE A 4 8.30 2.76 -16.73
CA PHE A 4 8.33 3.21 -15.35
C PHE A 4 8.13 2.04 -14.38
N PHE A 5 7.18 1.15 -14.72
CA PHE A 5 6.88 -0.05 -13.97
C PHE A 5 6.57 -1.20 -14.91
N SER A 6 7.11 -2.39 -14.66
CA SER A 6 6.78 -3.57 -15.45
C SER A 6 6.74 -4.85 -14.62
N VAL A 7 5.80 -5.69 -14.97
CA VAL A 7 5.63 -7.07 -14.50
C VAL A 7 5.88 -7.96 -15.70
N GLN A 8 6.79 -8.93 -15.57
CA GLN A 8 7.24 -9.76 -16.66
C GLN A 8 7.16 -11.23 -16.26
N ASP A 9 6.27 -11.96 -16.92
CA ASP A 9 6.16 -13.41 -16.86
C ASP A 9 5.92 -13.97 -15.45
N ILE A 10 5.13 -13.26 -14.64
CA ILE A 10 4.85 -13.68 -13.26
C ILE A 10 3.99 -14.93 -13.26
N SER A 11 4.52 -16.00 -12.70
CA SER A 11 3.83 -17.25 -12.46
C SER A 11 3.93 -17.65 -10.99
N LEU A 12 2.83 -18.17 -10.41
CA LEU A 12 2.77 -18.53 -9.01
C LEU A 12 1.77 -19.64 -8.74
N CYS A 13 2.21 -20.66 -7.98
CA CYS A 13 1.37 -21.75 -7.49
C CYS A 13 1.17 -21.66 -5.98
N LEU A 14 -0.05 -21.83 -5.49
CA LEU A 14 -0.39 -21.95 -4.07
C LEU A 14 -1.14 -23.26 -3.82
N GLY A 15 -0.66 -24.06 -2.87
CA GLY A 15 -1.30 -25.32 -2.51
C GLY A 15 -1.44 -26.30 -3.70
N GLY A 16 -0.47 -26.28 -4.63
CA GLY A 16 -0.50 -27.14 -5.83
C GLY A 16 -1.41 -26.64 -6.96
N ARG A 17 -2.02 -25.46 -6.81
CA ARG A 17 -2.87 -24.85 -7.84
C ARG A 17 -2.16 -23.63 -8.44
N GLN A 18 -2.13 -23.56 -9.78
CA GLN A 18 -1.69 -22.36 -10.51
C GLN A 18 -2.68 -21.23 -10.26
N ILE A 19 -2.18 -20.12 -9.70
CA ILE A 19 -2.99 -18.92 -9.40
C ILE A 19 -2.66 -17.80 -10.38
N LEU A 20 -1.37 -17.61 -10.69
CA LEU A 20 -0.90 -16.69 -11.71
C LEU A 20 -0.16 -17.48 -12.78
N ASP A 21 -0.44 -17.19 -14.05
CA ASP A 21 0.08 -17.90 -15.20
C ASP A 21 0.58 -16.90 -16.24
N HIS A 22 1.91 -16.74 -16.33
CA HIS A 22 2.62 -15.89 -17.30
C HIS A 22 2.08 -14.45 -17.38
N VAL A 23 1.78 -13.81 -16.22
CA VAL A 23 1.22 -12.46 -16.18
C VAL A 23 2.29 -11.43 -16.54
N SER A 24 2.01 -10.62 -17.59
CA SER A 24 2.91 -9.56 -18.04
C SER A 24 2.12 -8.30 -18.38
N PHE A 25 2.61 -7.13 -17.91
CA PHE A 25 2.11 -5.81 -18.30
C PHE A 25 3.14 -4.74 -17.95
N SER A 26 3.00 -3.54 -18.52
CA SER A 26 3.86 -2.43 -18.20
C SER A 26 3.13 -1.09 -18.15
N VAL A 27 3.76 -0.11 -17.49
CA VAL A 27 3.31 1.28 -17.38
C VAL A 27 4.48 2.18 -17.76
N ASP A 28 4.32 2.95 -18.81
CA ASP A 28 5.40 3.72 -19.41
C ASP A 28 5.83 4.93 -18.57
N THR A 29 4.87 5.58 -17.88
CA THR A 29 5.10 6.85 -17.19
C THR A 29 4.50 6.86 -15.76
N PRO A 30 5.12 7.60 -14.81
CA PRO A 30 4.53 7.80 -13.48
C PRO A 30 3.23 8.60 -13.52
N GLY A 31 2.54 8.71 -12.38
CA GLY A 31 1.29 9.46 -12.24
C GLY A 31 0.11 8.81 -12.96
N ARG A 32 0.13 7.49 -13.14
CA ARG A 32 -0.97 6.72 -13.73
C ARG A 32 -1.69 5.89 -12.67
N VAL A 33 -3.01 5.88 -12.76
CA VAL A 33 -3.87 4.97 -12.00
C VAL A 33 -4.26 3.80 -12.91
N ILE A 34 -3.93 2.59 -12.50
CA ILE A 34 -4.20 1.36 -13.25
C ILE A 34 -5.21 0.51 -12.47
N GLY A 35 -6.33 0.20 -13.09
CA GLY A 35 -7.35 -0.70 -12.54
C GLY A 35 -7.09 -2.16 -12.91
N LEU A 36 -6.87 -3.01 -11.89
CA LEU A 36 -6.78 -4.45 -12.07
C LEU A 36 -8.19 -5.06 -11.93
N LEU A 37 -8.79 -5.46 -13.03
CA LEU A 37 -10.15 -5.97 -13.08
C LEU A 37 -10.18 -7.50 -13.27
N GLY A 38 -11.15 -8.17 -12.66
CA GLY A 38 -11.35 -9.61 -12.79
C GLY A 38 -12.28 -10.16 -11.73
N PRO A 39 -12.72 -11.42 -11.87
CA PRO A 39 -13.61 -12.07 -10.91
C PRO A 39 -12.97 -12.26 -9.54
N ASN A 40 -13.81 -12.50 -8.52
CA ASN A 40 -13.33 -12.90 -7.21
C ASN A 40 -12.60 -14.24 -7.33
N GLY A 41 -11.46 -14.37 -6.65
CA GLY A 41 -10.59 -15.55 -6.77
C GLY A 41 -9.75 -15.60 -8.04
N GLY A 42 -9.79 -14.56 -8.90
CA GLY A 42 -8.98 -14.46 -10.14
C GLY A 42 -7.51 -14.08 -9.93
N GLY A 43 -6.99 -14.14 -8.71
CA GLY A 43 -5.56 -13.92 -8.44
C GLY A 43 -5.13 -12.45 -8.25
N LYS A 44 -6.06 -11.48 -8.24
CA LYS A 44 -5.73 -10.05 -8.09
C LYS A 44 -4.88 -9.75 -6.84
N THR A 45 -5.38 -10.11 -5.66
CA THR A 45 -4.65 -10.00 -4.38
C THR A 45 -3.33 -10.75 -4.41
N THR A 46 -3.30 -11.93 -5.02
CA THR A 46 -2.08 -12.75 -5.14
C THR A 46 -1.03 -12.04 -5.98
N LEU A 47 -1.43 -11.40 -7.09
CA LEU A 47 -0.53 -10.62 -7.93
C LEU A 47 0.03 -9.40 -7.18
N LEU A 48 -0.82 -8.63 -6.48
CA LEU A 48 -0.37 -7.48 -5.69
C LEU A 48 0.63 -7.91 -4.60
N ARG A 49 0.37 -9.02 -3.91
CA ARG A 49 1.26 -9.57 -2.88
C ARG A 49 2.57 -10.12 -3.47
N ALA A 50 2.54 -10.70 -4.67
CA ALA A 50 3.73 -11.12 -5.39
C ALA A 50 4.60 -9.90 -5.74
N ILE A 51 4.02 -8.82 -6.29
CA ILE A 51 4.71 -7.57 -6.60
C ILE A 51 5.35 -6.96 -5.34
N CYS A 52 4.68 -7.06 -4.17
CA CYS A 52 5.19 -6.60 -2.87
C CYS A 52 6.27 -7.52 -2.27
N GLY A 53 6.64 -8.62 -2.94
CA GLY A 53 7.61 -9.58 -2.42
C GLY A 53 7.13 -10.40 -1.20
N GLU A 54 5.81 -10.40 -0.93
CA GLU A 54 5.22 -11.21 0.16
C GLU A 54 5.04 -12.67 -0.23
N LEU A 55 4.91 -12.95 -1.53
CA LEU A 55 4.76 -14.28 -2.08
C LEU A 55 5.89 -14.58 -3.07
N PRO A 56 6.55 -15.74 -2.96
CA PRO A 56 7.54 -16.15 -3.94
C PRO A 56 6.85 -16.43 -5.29
N HIS A 57 7.48 -16.01 -6.36
CA HIS A 57 6.97 -16.17 -7.72
C HIS A 57 8.12 -16.36 -8.71
N ASP A 58 7.84 -16.92 -9.87
CA ASP A 58 8.69 -16.87 -11.04
C ASP A 58 8.47 -15.56 -11.80
N GLY A 59 9.41 -15.17 -12.67
CA GLY A 59 9.35 -13.91 -13.43
C GLY A 59 9.92 -12.72 -12.69
N HIS A 60 9.72 -11.51 -13.22
CA HIS A 60 10.41 -10.30 -12.79
C HIS A 60 9.46 -9.12 -12.59
N VAL A 61 9.78 -8.26 -11.62
CA VAL A 61 9.09 -6.99 -11.37
C VAL A 61 10.11 -5.87 -11.35
N PHE A 62 9.94 -4.85 -12.20
CA PHE A 62 10.83 -3.70 -12.28
C PHE A 62 10.09 -2.41 -11.94
N LEU A 63 10.75 -1.52 -11.21
CA LEU A 63 10.30 -0.16 -10.94
C LEU A 63 11.46 0.81 -11.23
N GLU A 64 11.26 1.77 -12.13
CA GLU A 64 12.28 2.71 -12.58
C GLU A 64 13.56 1.98 -13.07
N GLY A 65 13.39 0.85 -13.75
CA GLY A 65 14.48 0.03 -14.27
C GLY A 65 15.22 -0.82 -13.22
N ALA A 66 14.84 -0.71 -11.93
CA ALA A 66 15.41 -1.54 -10.87
C ALA A 66 14.50 -2.74 -10.58
N GLU A 67 15.06 -3.94 -10.56
CA GLU A 67 14.35 -5.15 -10.19
C GLU A 67 13.99 -5.11 -8.69
N LEU A 68 12.73 -5.41 -8.38
CA LEU A 68 12.23 -5.42 -6.98
C LEU A 68 12.57 -6.74 -6.27
N ALA A 69 12.68 -7.84 -7.02
CA ALA A 69 13.07 -9.13 -6.48
C ALA A 69 14.48 -9.06 -5.86
N GLY A 70 14.64 -9.65 -4.68
CA GLY A 70 15.94 -9.66 -3.99
C GLY A 70 16.27 -8.37 -3.23
N LEU A 71 15.46 -7.31 -3.31
CA LEU A 71 15.61 -6.16 -2.42
C LEU A 71 15.35 -6.57 -0.96
N ARG A 72 16.12 -6.02 -0.03
CA ARG A 72 15.82 -6.18 1.40
C ARG A 72 14.48 -5.52 1.71
N SER A 73 13.69 -6.10 2.61
CA SER A 73 12.33 -5.63 2.94
C SER A 73 12.26 -4.12 3.21
N LYS A 74 13.28 -3.54 3.85
CA LYS A 74 13.35 -2.10 4.11
C LYS A 74 13.56 -1.25 2.85
N GLU A 75 14.28 -1.75 1.87
CA GLU A 75 14.52 -1.08 0.58
C GLU A 75 13.27 -1.17 -0.30
N LEU A 76 12.63 -2.32 -0.30
CA LEU A 76 11.35 -2.52 -0.99
C LEU A 76 10.26 -1.60 -0.42
N ALA A 77 10.11 -1.54 0.91
CA ALA A 77 9.14 -0.68 1.59
C ALA A 77 9.37 0.83 1.39
N ARG A 78 10.53 1.26 0.88
CA ARG A 78 10.77 2.65 0.46
C ARG A 78 10.33 2.94 -0.97
N ARG A 79 10.02 1.92 -1.75
CA ARG A 79 9.68 2.01 -3.16
C ARG A 79 8.21 1.69 -3.42
N VAL A 80 7.66 0.76 -2.66
CA VAL A 80 6.32 0.21 -2.85
C VAL A 80 5.56 0.29 -1.54
N SER A 81 4.37 0.89 -1.59
CA SER A 81 3.36 0.84 -0.52
C SER A 81 2.25 -0.12 -0.92
N TYR A 82 1.81 -0.93 0.02
CA TYR A 82 0.68 -1.84 -0.17
C TYR A 82 -0.40 -1.59 0.88
N ILE A 83 -1.61 -1.34 0.40
CA ILE A 83 -2.81 -1.23 1.22
C ILE A 83 -3.62 -2.50 1.05
N PRO A 84 -3.60 -3.42 2.02
CA PRO A 84 -4.40 -4.63 1.97
C PRO A 84 -5.87 -4.32 2.25
N GLN A 85 -6.75 -5.22 1.84
CA GLN A 85 -8.18 -5.15 2.15
C GLN A 85 -8.46 -5.08 3.66
N LEU A 86 -7.65 -5.79 4.47
CA LEU A 86 -7.68 -5.74 5.94
C LEU A 86 -6.31 -5.32 6.47
N SER A 87 -6.27 -4.32 7.33
CA SER A 87 -5.01 -3.74 7.82
C SER A 87 -4.12 -4.68 8.66
N GLY A 88 -4.68 -5.77 9.17
CA GLY A 88 -3.94 -6.72 10.02
C GLY A 88 -3.47 -6.19 11.38
N ILE A 89 -3.78 -4.93 11.73
CA ILE A 89 -3.39 -4.33 13.01
C ILE A 89 -4.31 -4.86 14.10
N SER A 90 -3.74 -5.62 15.03
CA SER A 90 -4.46 -6.30 16.13
C SER A 90 -4.02 -5.83 17.52
N ILE A 91 -3.10 -4.87 17.60
CA ILE A 91 -2.61 -4.30 18.87
C ILE A 91 -3.20 -2.90 19.09
N SER A 92 -3.47 -2.56 20.35
CA SER A 92 -3.96 -1.23 20.75
C SER A 92 -2.85 -0.20 20.56
N MET A 93 -3.11 0.81 19.73
CA MET A 93 -2.25 1.97 19.50
C MET A 93 -3.08 3.13 18.95
N SER A 94 -2.60 4.36 19.09
CA SER A 94 -3.32 5.52 18.58
C SER A 94 -3.33 5.56 17.05
N ALA A 95 -4.33 6.22 16.44
CA ALA A 95 -4.39 6.40 15.00
C ALA A 95 -3.14 7.11 14.46
N ILE A 96 -2.60 8.09 15.18
CA ILE A 96 -1.36 8.76 14.78
C ILE A 96 -0.15 7.82 14.82
N ASP A 97 -0.08 6.90 15.78
CA ASP A 97 1.03 5.93 15.84
C ASP A 97 0.98 4.95 14.66
N VAL A 98 -0.22 4.58 14.20
CA VAL A 98 -0.40 3.81 12.95
C VAL A 98 0.15 4.58 11.76
N VAL A 99 -0.13 5.88 11.66
CA VAL A 99 0.41 6.71 10.55
C VAL A 99 1.93 6.84 10.67
N LEU A 100 2.47 7.01 11.87
CA LEU A 100 3.92 7.10 12.11
C LEU A 100 4.67 5.83 11.69
N MET A 101 4.03 4.66 11.66
CA MET A 101 4.63 3.43 11.13
C MET A 101 5.08 3.58 9.66
N GLY A 102 4.45 4.46 8.88
CA GLY A 102 4.84 4.75 7.50
C GLY A 102 6.26 5.32 7.36
N PHE A 103 6.81 5.89 8.43
CA PHE A 103 8.20 6.35 8.43
C PHE A 103 9.24 5.29 8.78
N TYR A 104 8.83 4.13 9.30
CA TYR A 104 9.78 3.10 9.78
C TYR A 104 10.79 2.62 8.73
N PRO A 105 10.45 2.47 7.44
CA PRO A 105 11.45 2.15 6.42
C PRO A 105 12.56 3.20 6.30
N LYS A 106 12.28 4.47 6.62
CA LYS A 106 13.22 5.60 6.56
C LYS A 106 14.04 5.78 7.84
N LEU A 107 13.60 5.21 8.98
CA LEU A 107 14.28 5.35 10.27
C LEU A 107 15.50 4.43 10.39
N LYS A 108 16.49 4.88 11.18
CA LYS A 108 17.59 4.01 11.64
C LYS A 108 17.06 3.03 12.69
N LEU A 109 17.78 1.93 12.88
CA LEU A 109 17.44 0.97 13.92
C LEU A 109 17.40 1.65 15.30
N LEU A 110 16.36 1.41 16.08
CA LEU A 110 16.10 1.99 17.42
C LEU A 110 15.84 3.51 17.43
N SER A 111 15.72 4.17 16.28
CA SER A 111 15.33 5.58 16.24
C SER A 111 13.83 5.71 16.42
N GLN A 112 13.41 6.74 17.15
CA GLN A 112 12.01 7.13 17.26
C GLN A 112 11.66 8.18 16.18
N PRO A 113 10.38 8.27 15.77
CA PRO A 113 9.91 9.34 14.89
C PRO A 113 10.21 10.72 15.48
N SER A 114 10.69 11.64 14.64
CA SER A 114 10.97 13.03 15.04
C SER A 114 9.67 13.84 15.21
N ALA A 115 9.80 15.05 15.82
CA ALA A 115 8.68 16.00 15.90
C ALA A 115 8.13 16.38 14.50
N ASP A 116 9.02 16.52 13.50
CA ASP A 116 8.62 16.80 12.11
C ASP A 116 7.82 15.66 11.49
N MET A 117 8.20 14.41 11.76
CA MET A 117 7.45 13.23 11.31
C MET A 117 6.08 13.16 11.98
N ARG A 118 5.98 13.50 13.29
CA ARG A 118 4.70 13.58 13.98
C ARG A 118 3.83 14.69 13.40
N ALA A 119 4.37 15.84 13.09
CA ALA A 119 3.66 16.92 12.43
C ALA A 119 3.18 16.52 11.02
N ALA A 120 4.01 15.79 10.25
CA ALA A 120 3.62 15.27 8.95
C ALA A 120 2.50 14.21 9.07
N ALA A 121 2.54 13.33 10.06
CA ALA A 121 1.48 12.36 10.33
C ALA A 121 0.15 13.04 10.69
N LEU A 122 0.17 14.10 11.49
CA LEU A 122 -1.02 14.91 11.80
C LEU A 122 -1.60 15.56 10.54
N ARG A 123 -0.78 16.15 9.68
CA ARG A 123 -1.26 16.70 8.38
C ARG A 123 -1.86 15.62 7.49
N ALA A 124 -1.27 14.44 7.44
CA ALA A 124 -1.84 13.33 6.67
C ALA A 124 -3.21 12.88 7.22
N LEU A 125 -3.38 12.82 8.55
CA LEU A 125 -4.68 12.58 9.19
C LEU A 125 -5.69 13.70 8.88
N GLU A 126 -5.26 14.95 8.84
CA GLU A 126 -6.10 16.09 8.46
C GLU A 126 -6.59 15.97 7.00
N GLN A 127 -5.71 15.62 6.08
CA GLN A 127 -6.05 15.41 4.66
C GLN A 127 -7.14 14.36 4.47
N VAL A 128 -7.10 13.28 5.25
CA VAL A 128 -8.15 12.24 5.21
C VAL A 128 -9.34 12.55 6.12
N GLY A 129 -9.34 13.69 6.84
CA GLY A 129 -10.42 14.14 7.74
C GLY A 129 -10.48 13.40 9.07
N MET A 130 -9.36 12.85 9.52
CA MET A 130 -9.23 12.06 10.75
C MET A 130 -8.47 12.78 11.87
N ALA A 131 -8.17 14.08 11.73
CA ALA A 131 -7.39 14.86 12.70
C ALA A 131 -7.97 14.79 14.13
N GLY A 132 -9.28 14.89 14.28
CA GLY A 132 -9.96 14.83 15.58
C GLY A 132 -9.92 13.44 16.26
N LEU A 133 -9.45 12.42 15.57
CA LEU A 133 -9.33 11.04 16.05
C LEU A 133 -7.87 10.58 16.17
N ALA A 134 -6.89 11.50 16.06
CA ALA A 134 -5.47 11.20 16.05
C ALA A 134 -5.01 10.36 17.25
N ASP A 135 -5.47 10.70 18.45
CA ASP A 135 -5.10 10.01 19.69
C ASP A 135 -6.05 8.86 20.07
N ARG A 136 -7.07 8.59 19.24
CA ARG A 136 -8.02 7.49 19.49
C ARG A 136 -7.37 6.15 19.19
N ASP A 137 -7.73 5.14 20.01
CA ASP A 137 -7.28 3.76 19.76
C ASP A 137 -7.82 3.28 18.41
N TYR A 138 -6.89 2.87 17.54
CA TYR A 138 -7.17 2.35 16.19
C TYR A 138 -8.16 1.18 16.21
N LEU A 139 -8.10 0.30 17.22
CA LEU A 139 -9.01 -0.85 17.31
C LEU A 139 -10.46 -0.44 17.50
N THR A 140 -10.71 0.72 18.11
CA THR A 140 -12.05 1.25 18.37
C THR A 140 -12.66 2.02 17.20
N LEU A 141 -11.89 2.26 16.14
CA LEU A 141 -12.36 2.92 14.94
C LEU A 141 -13.27 2.00 14.12
N SER A 142 -14.23 2.59 13.41
CA SER A 142 -15.04 1.89 12.40
C SER A 142 -14.16 1.37 11.25
N GLY A 143 -14.66 0.44 10.45
CA GLY A 143 -13.93 -0.09 9.30
C GLY A 143 -13.51 1.00 8.32
N GLY A 144 -14.39 1.97 8.04
CA GLY A 144 -14.09 3.11 7.17
C GLY A 144 -13.03 4.04 7.76
N GLU A 145 -13.11 4.38 9.06
CA GLU A 145 -12.11 5.19 9.75
C GLU A 145 -10.75 4.51 9.74
N LYS A 146 -10.70 3.20 9.99
CA LYS A 146 -9.47 2.39 9.90
C LYS A 146 -8.83 2.51 8.51
N GLN A 147 -9.63 2.42 7.46
CA GLN A 147 -9.15 2.51 6.09
C GLN A 147 -8.58 3.91 5.79
N LEU A 148 -9.22 4.98 6.28
CA LEU A 148 -8.71 6.35 6.14
C LEU A 148 -7.39 6.55 6.89
N VAL A 149 -7.23 5.97 8.08
CA VAL A 149 -5.94 6.00 8.81
C VAL A 149 -4.85 5.26 8.05
N ILE A 150 -5.15 4.11 7.43
CA ILE A 150 -4.19 3.38 6.58
C ILE A 150 -3.82 4.20 5.33
N LEU A 151 -4.79 4.89 4.74
CA LEU A 151 -4.50 5.82 3.64
C LEU A 151 -3.58 6.97 4.10
N ALA A 152 -3.84 7.58 5.26
CA ALA A 152 -2.95 8.60 5.83
C ALA A 152 -1.51 8.07 6.07
N ARG A 153 -1.37 6.80 6.50
CA ARG A 153 -0.07 6.15 6.61
C ARG A 153 0.64 6.08 5.25
N THR A 154 -0.08 5.73 4.19
CA THR A 154 0.49 5.64 2.84
C THR A 154 0.97 7.00 2.33
N LEU A 155 0.28 8.11 2.68
CA LEU A 155 0.71 9.46 2.31
C LEU A 155 2.09 9.83 2.87
N VAL A 156 2.45 9.37 4.08
CA VAL A 156 3.75 9.66 4.70
C VAL A 156 4.85 8.70 4.27
N GLU A 157 4.50 7.55 3.69
CA GLU A 157 5.46 6.58 3.13
C GLU A 157 6.20 7.19 1.95
N ASP A 158 5.54 8.03 1.12
CA ASP A 158 6.12 8.75 -0.02
C ASP A 158 6.87 7.79 -0.95
N THR A 159 6.17 6.77 -1.42
CA THR A 159 6.69 5.72 -2.30
C THR A 159 6.34 5.97 -3.76
N LYS A 160 7.06 5.33 -4.66
CA LYS A 160 6.89 5.48 -6.12
C LYS A 160 5.74 4.65 -6.69
N LEU A 161 5.41 3.55 -6.03
CA LEU A 161 4.35 2.63 -6.43
C LEU A 161 3.40 2.41 -5.25
N LEU A 162 2.11 2.68 -5.48
CA LEU A 162 1.04 2.43 -4.52
C LEU A 162 0.17 1.29 -5.05
N LEU A 163 0.01 0.26 -4.25
CA LEU A 163 -0.83 -0.90 -4.57
C LEU A 163 -2.00 -0.95 -3.59
N PHE A 164 -3.22 -0.96 -4.15
CA PHE A 164 -4.46 -0.99 -3.39
C PHE A 164 -5.21 -2.29 -3.67
N ASP A 165 -5.52 -3.05 -2.63
CA ASP A 165 -6.28 -4.28 -2.72
C ASP A 165 -7.68 -4.07 -2.15
N GLU A 166 -8.66 -3.79 -3.01
CA GLU A 166 -10.05 -3.51 -2.65
C GLU A 166 -10.19 -2.48 -1.49
N PRO A 167 -9.55 -1.29 -1.58
CA PRO A 167 -9.43 -0.36 -0.46
C PRO A 167 -10.77 0.23 -0.02
N ASP A 168 -11.82 0.09 -0.84
CA ASP A 168 -13.15 0.64 -0.62
C ASP A 168 -14.16 -0.37 -0.06
N SER A 169 -13.76 -1.63 0.16
CA SER A 169 -14.68 -2.71 0.55
C SER A 169 -15.43 -2.46 1.86
N SER A 170 -14.86 -1.70 2.80
CA SER A 170 -15.45 -1.35 4.11
C SER A 170 -16.03 0.06 4.18
N LEU A 171 -16.02 0.81 3.06
CA LEU A 171 -16.46 2.21 3.04
C LEU A 171 -17.92 2.35 2.58
N ASP A 172 -18.64 3.29 3.19
CA ASP A 172 -19.89 3.80 2.62
C ASP A 172 -19.62 4.59 1.31
N LEU A 173 -20.69 4.88 0.58
CA LEU A 173 -20.59 5.51 -0.76
C LEU A 173 -19.88 6.87 -0.70
N GLY A 174 -20.12 7.69 0.33
CA GLY A 174 -19.51 9.01 0.47
C GLY A 174 -17.99 8.91 0.70
N ASN A 175 -17.57 8.01 1.57
CA ASN A 175 -16.16 7.78 1.86
C ASN A 175 -15.43 7.10 0.68
N LYS A 176 -16.12 6.27 -0.13
CA LYS A 176 -15.56 5.72 -1.38
C LYS A 176 -15.19 6.83 -2.36
N TYR A 177 -16.11 7.76 -2.62
CA TYR A 177 -15.83 8.88 -3.52
C TYR A 177 -14.69 9.76 -3.01
N ARG A 178 -14.64 10.02 -1.71
CA ARG A 178 -13.57 10.79 -1.09
C ARG A 178 -12.21 10.10 -1.22
N MET A 179 -12.15 8.80 -0.98
CA MET A 179 -10.92 8.00 -1.13
C MET A 179 -10.44 8.00 -2.58
N VAL A 180 -11.31 7.69 -3.54
CA VAL A 180 -10.95 7.69 -4.97
C VAL A 180 -10.41 9.05 -5.39
N ARG A 181 -11.06 10.15 -4.98
CA ARG A 181 -10.58 11.49 -5.27
C ARG A 181 -9.18 11.74 -4.70
N MET A 182 -8.93 11.36 -3.44
CA MET A 182 -7.60 11.49 -2.83
C MET A 182 -6.54 10.67 -3.56
N ILE A 183 -6.86 9.44 -3.96
CA ILE A 183 -5.93 8.59 -4.75
C ILE A 183 -5.61 9.23 -6.10
N MET A 184 -6.57 9.89 -6.74
CA MET A 184 -6.36 10.56 -8.03
C MET A 184 -5.57 11.87 -7.93
N GLU A 185 -5.45 12.44 -6.73
CA GLU A 185 -4.67 13.65 -6.43
C GLU A 185 -3.22 13.33 -5.98
N LEU A 186 -2.88 12.03 -5.78
CA LEU A 186 -1.52 11.54 -5.46
C LEU A 186 -0.69 11.37 -6.73
#